data_78452a084c25f3f2212f02e69e3f565a
#
_entry.id   78452a084c25f3f2212f02e69e3f565a
#
_cell.length_a   1.000
_cell.length_b   1.000
_cell.length_c   1.000
_cell.angle_alpha   90.00
_cell.angle_beta   90.00
_cell.angle_gamma   90.00
#
_symmetry.space_group_name_H-M   'P 1'
#
loop_
_entity.id
_entity.type
_entity.pdbx_description
1 polymer ?
#
loop_
_entity_poly.entity_id
_entity_poly.type
_entity_poly.pdbx_seq_one_letter_code
_entity_poly.pdbx_strand_id
1 'polypeptide(L)'
;MCIRDSIWRYLAFDPALLERTWQDVKSLMGADTLIDAKTKEMIYVAVSTANACGYCVHSHTAAAKAKGMTDAEHAELMQVISLAARTNHLLTGFQIPLDAEIQA
;
A
#
# COMPACT_ATOMS: atom_id res chain seq x y z
N MET A 1 -8.09 5.40 4.79
CA MET A 1 -9.49 5.20 4.36
C MET A 1 -10.42 6.09 5.17
N CYS A 2 -11.34 6.73 4.50
CA CYS A 2 -12.35 7.57 5.13
C CYS A 2 -13.48 6.71 5.68
N ILE A 3 -14.10 7.14 6.79
CA ILE A 3 -15.25 6.42 7.37
C ILE A 3 -16.44 6.32 6.40
N ARG A 4 -16.47 7.18 5.37
CA ARG A 4 -17.53 7.17 4.35
C ARG A 4 -17.24 6.20 3.21
N ASP A 5 -16.06 5.59 3.18
CA ASP A 5 -15.68 4.68 2.11
C ASP A 5 -16.57 3.44 2.09
N SER A 6 -16.84 2.94 0.89
CA SER A 6 -17.73 1.79 0.69
C SER A 6 -17.29 0.53 1.42
N ILE A 7 -15.98 0.37 1.64
CA ILE A 7 -15.44 -0.82 2.30
C ILE A 7 -16.12 -1.09 3.64
N TRP A 8 -16.40 -0.05 4.43
CA TRP A 8 -17.01 -0.21 5.75
C TRP A 8 -18.43 -0.74 5.66
N ARG A 9 -19.18 -0.30 4.65
CA ARG A 9 -20.52 -0.82 4.39
C ARG A 9 -20.50 -2.29 4.06
N TYR A 10 -19.55 -2.71 3.21
CA TYR A 10 -19.44 -4.12 2.82
C TYR A 10 -18.93 -5.00 3.94
N LEU A 11 -18.09 -4.48 4.84
CA LEU A 11 -17.61 -5.23 6.00
C LEU A 11 -18.66 -5.35 7.10
N ALA A 12 -19.78 -4.63 7.02
CA ALA A 12 -20.80 -4.63 8.06
C ALA A 12 -21.47 -6.00 8.28
N PHE A 13 -21.32 -6.94 7.33
CA PHE A 13 -21.82 -8.32 7.51
C PHE A 13 -21.07 -9.05 8.64
N ASP A 14 -19.88 -8.60 8.99
CA ASP A 14 -19.09 -9.14 10.10
C ASP A 14 -18.65 -7.97 10.99
N PRO A 15 -19.47 -7.61 11.99
CA PRO A 15 -19.17 -6.43 12.82
C PRO A 15 -17.84 -6.50 13.58
N ALA A 16 -17.43 -7.69 14.01
CA ALA A 16 -16.15 -7.84 14.71
C ALA A 16 -14.96 -7.59 13.77
N LEU A 17 -15.04 -8.07 12.54
CA LEU A 17 -14.02 -7.81 11.53
C LEU A 17 -13.96 -6.33 11.16
N LEU A 18 -15.11 -5.71 10.96
CA LEU A 18 -15.21 -4.28 10.67
C LEU A 18 -14.53 -3.47 11.77
N GLU A 19 -14.86 -3.75 13.03
CA GLU A 19 -14.32 -3.03 14.17
C GLU A 19 -12.80 -3.17 14.25
N ARG A 20 -12.28 -4.38 14.12
CA ARG A 20 -10.82 -4.62 14.16
C ARG A 20 -10.12 -3.89 13.03
N THR A 21 -10.66 -3.99 11.83
CA THR A 21 -10.06 -3.36 10.64
C THR A 21 -10.07 -1.84 10.76
N TRP A 22 -11.18 -1.27 11.20
CA TRP A 22 -11.29 0.16 11.42
C TRP A 22 -10.30 0.66 12.47
N GLN A 23 -10.17 -0.07 13.60
CA GLN A 23 -9.22 0.30 14.66
C GLN A 23 -7.78 0.24 14.16
N ASP A 24 -7.43 -0.77 13.38
CA ASP A 24 -6.08 -0.91 12.83
C ASP A 24 -5.78 0.21 11.83
N VAL A 25 -6.71 0.54 10.96
CA VAL A 25 -6.55 1.67 10.03
C VAL A 25 -6.37 2.98 10.80
N LYS A 26 -7.20 3.21 11.80
CA LYS A 26 -7.16 4.44 12.60
C LYS A 26 -5.83 4.58 13.35
N SER A 27 -5.40 3.52 14.02
CA SER A 27 -4.19 3.57 14.86
C SER A 27 -2.91 3.62 14.05
N LEU A 28 -2.88 3.00 12.86
CA LEU A 28 -1.67 2.99 12.03
C LEU A 28 -1.64 4.12 11.02
N MET A 29 -2.74 4.37 10.33
CA MET A 29 -2.78 5.35 9.25
C MET A 29 -3.20 6.74 9.69
N GLY A 30 -4.01 6.84 10.73
CA GLY A 30 -4.54 8.11 11.22
C GLY A 30 -3.73 8.75 12.34
N ALA A 31 -2.72 8.07 12.86
CA ALA A 31 -1.91 8.55 13.98
C ALA A 31 -0.49 8.91 13.51
N ASP A 32 0.16 9.80 14.26
CA ASP A 32 1.59 10.08 14.07
C ASP A 32 2.40 8.89 14.60
N THR A 33 3.16 8.27 13.71
CA THR A 33 4.01 7.13 14.03
C THR A 33 5.40 7.34 13.41
N LEU A 34 6.22 6.29 13.39
CA LEU A 34 7.60 6.40 12.92
C LEU A 34 7.71 6.75 11.44
N ILE A 35 6.80 6.25 10.61
CA ILE A 35 6.77 6.53 9.18
C ILE A 35 5.73 7.63 8.95
N ASP A 36 6.07 8.67 8.19
CA ASP A 36 5.17 9.77 7.95
C ASP A 36 3.94 9.37 7.13
N ALA A 37 2.89 10.17 7.23
CA ALA A 37 1.59 9.85 6.64
C ALA A 37 1.64 9.71 5.12
N LYS A 38 2.37 10.57 4.43
CA LYS A 38 2.51 10.52 2.97
C LYS A 38 3.17 9.21 2.55
N THR A 39 4.26 8.84 3.21
CA THR A 39 5.01 7.61 2.91
C THR A 39 4.14 6.39 3.16
N LYS A 40 3.37 6.36 4.25
CA LYS A 40 2.45 5.25 4.51
C LYS A 40 1.43 5.08 3.39
N GLU A 41 0.88 6.17 2.88
CA GLU A 41 -0.07 6.11 1.76
C GLU A 41 0.61 5.63 0.48
N MET A 42 1.85 6.05 0.23
CA MET A 42 2.62 5.57 -0.93
C MET A 42 2.91 4.06 -0.84
N ILE A 43 3.21 3.56 0.37
CA ILE A 43 3.36 2.12 0.61
C ILE A 43 2.05 1.40 0.29
N TYR A 44 0.92 1.93 0.73
CA TYR A 44 -0.39 1.37 0.43
C TYR A 44 -0.63 1.28 -1.08
N VAL A 45 -0.30 2.34 -1.80
CA VAL A 45 -0.42 2.36 -3.28
C VAL A 45 0.45 1.25 -3.89
N ALA A 46 1.68 1.10 -3.41
CA ALA A 46 2.60 0.09 -3.94
C ALA A 46 2.07 -1.33 -3.74
N VAL A 47 1.66 -1.66 -2.52
CA VAL A 47 1.11 -2.98 -2.18
C VAL A 47 -0.18 -3.24 -2.96
N SER A 48 -1.05 -2.24 -3.05
CA SER A 48 -2.33 -2.35 -3.74
C SER A 48 -2.17 -2.53 -5.24
N THR A 49 -1.17 -1.86 -5.83
CA THR A 49 -0.83 -2.06 -7.25
C THR A 49 -0.35 -3.48 -7.50
N ALA A 50 0.54 -3.98 -6.65
CA ALA A 50 1.05 -5.34 -6.76
C ALA A 50 -0.06 -6.39 -6.59
N ASN A 51 -1.03 -6.13 -5.72
CA ASN A 51 -2.15 -7.03 -5.45
C ASN A 51 -3.34 -6.80 -6.39
N ALA A 52 -3.24 -5.87 -7.32
CA ALA A 52 -4.29 -5.53 -8.29
C ALA A 52 -5.60 -5.09 -7.62
N CYS A 53 -5.50 -4.34 -6.52
CA CYS A 53 -6.68 -3.79 -5.84
C CYS A 53 -7.01 -2.40 -6.37
N GLY A 54 -7.88 -2.33 -7.39
CA GLY A 54 -8.26 -1.05 -8.01
C GLY A 54 -8.86 -0.05 -7.03
N TYR A 55 -9.74 -0.52 -6.16
CA TYR A 55 -10.34 0.31 -5.11
C TYR A 55 -9.26 0.97 -4.24
N CYS A 56 -8.33 0.18 -3.74
CA CYS A 56 -7.27 0.66 -2.86
C CYS A 56 -6.30 1.60 -3.58
N VAL A 57 -5.97 1.30 -4.84
CA VAL A 57 -5.11 2.18 -5.64
C VAL A 57 -5.74 3.56 -5.76
N HIS A 58 -7.02 3.63 -6.10
CA HIS A 58 -7.71 4.92 -6.22
C HIS A 58 -7.75 5.68 -4.89
N SER A 59 -8.19 5.01 -3.81
CA SER A 59 -8.40 5.69 -2.54
C SER A 59 -7.08 6.16 -1.91
N HIS A 60 -6.03 5.33 -1.96
CA HIS A 60 -4.76 5.68 -1.35
C HIS A 60 -3.91 6.60 -2.21
N THR A 61 -4.06 6.58 -3.53
CA THR A 61 -3.45 7.59 -4.39
C THR A 61 -4.02 8.98 -4.07
N ALA A 62 -5.34 9.07 -3.94
CA ALA A 62 -5.98 10.33 -3.55
C ALA A 62 -5.53 10.79 -2.16
N ALA A 63 -5.44 9.86 -1.20
CA ALA A 63 -4.98 10.16 0.15
C ALA A 63 -3.51 10.61 0.17
N ALA A 64 -2.65 9.97 -0.61
CA ALA A 64 -1.24 10.37 -0.73
C ALA A 64 -1.11 11.78 -1.29
N LYS A 65 -1.89 12.11 -2.33
CA LYS A 65 -1.90 13.46 -2.89
C LYS A 65 -2.38 14.49 -1.90
N ALA A 66 -3.41 14.16 -1.12
CA ALA A 66 -3.91 15.04 -0.06
C ALA A 66 -2.86 15.29 1.03
N LYS A 67 -1.93 14.37 1.22
CA LYS A 67 -0.83 14.48 2.19
C LYS A 67 0.47 15.01 1.57
N GLY A 68 0.42 15.50 0.35
CA GLY A 68 1.52 16.22 -0.29
C GLY A 68 2.31 15.46 -1.35
N MET A 69 1.87 14.27 -1.76
CA MET A 69 2.51 13.58 -2.87
C MET A 69 2.31 14.39 -4.16
N THR A 70 3.41 14.82 -4.77
CA THR A 70 3.38 15.54 -6.03
C THR A 70 3.19 14.58 -7.20
N ASP A 71 2.83 15.10 -8.37
CA ASP A 71 2.74 14.29 -9.59
C ASP A 71 4.10 13.69 -9.96
N ALA A 72 5.19 14.42 -9.73
CA ALA A 72 6.55 13.91 -9.96
C ALA A 72 6.87 12.75 -9.02
N GLU A 73 6.52 12.88 -7.75
CA GLU A 73 6.69 11.79 -6.78
C GLU A 73 5.84 10.57 -7.13
N HIS A 74 4.62 10.79 -7.59
CA HIS A 74 3.74 9.71 -8.02
C HIS A 74 4.34 8.96 -9.22
N ALA A 75 4.87 9.68 -10.21
CA ALA A 75 5.53 9.07 -11.36
C ALA A 75 6.74 8.25 -10.94
N GLU A 76 7.57 8.75 -10.03
CA GLU A 76 8.72 8.01 -9.52
C GLU A 76 8.30 6.78 -8.72
N LEU A 77 7.25 6.88 -7.92
CA LEU A 77 6.68 5.74 -7.20
C LEU A 77 6.30 4.62 -8.19
N MET A 78 5.65 4.97 -9.29
CA MET A 78 5.29 3.99 -10.32
C MET A 78 6.53 3.34 -10.96
N GLN A 79 7.60 4.12 -11.14
CA GLN A 79 8.86 3.58 -11.65
C GLN A 79 9.48 2.58 -10.70
N VAL A 80 9.47 2.87 -9.39
CA VAL A 80 9.97 1.95 -8.36
C VAL A 80 9.14 0.68 -8.34
N ILE A 81 7.82 0.80 -8.35
CA ILE A 81 6.92 -0.36 -8.33
C ILE A 81 7.16 -1.26 -9.54
N SER A 82 7.24 -0.68 -10.73
CA SER A 82 7.42 -1.45 -11.96
C SER A 82 8.82 -2.07 -12.07
N LEU A 83 9.83 -1.38 -11.57
CA LEU A 83 11.19 -1.94 -11.51
C LEU A 83 11.23 -3.12 -10.55
N ALA A 84 10.65 -2.98 -9.36
CA ALA A 84 10.59 -4.07 -8.38
C ALA A 84 9.85 -5.28 -8.94
N ALA A 85 8.73 -5.06 -9.63
CA ALA A 85 7.98 -6.15 -10.27
C ALA A 85 8.83 -6.87 -11.32
N ARG A 86 9.58 -6.13 -12.13
CA ARG A 86 10.46 -6.72 -13.15
C ARG A 86 11.55 -7.57 -12.51
N THR A 87 12.27 -7.04 -11.51
CA THR A 87 13.34 -7.82 -10.86
C THR A 87 12.78 -9.02 -10.12
N ASN A 88 11.63 -8.89 -9.47
CA ASN A 88 10.97 -10.03 -8.83
C ASN A 88 10.64 -11.12 -9.82
N HIS A 89 10.10 -10.78 -10.98
CA HIS A 89 9.77 -11.77 -12.04
C HIS A 89 11.02 -12.41 -12.63
N LEU A 90 12.08 -11.66 -12.87
CA LEU A 90 13.33 -12.19 -13.42
C LEU A 90 13.99 -13.16 -12.43
N LEU A 91 14.06 -12.77 -11.16
CA LEU A 91 14.64 -13.63 -10.12
C LEU A 91 13.85 -14.92 -9.93
N THR A 92 12.51 -14.79 -9.91
CA THR A 92 11.62 -15.94 -9.75
C THR A 92 11.63 -16.85 -10.98
N GLY A 93 11.47 -16.25 -12.17
CA GLY A 93 11.37 -17.01 -13.42
C GLY A 93 12.65 -17.75 -13.78
N PHE A 94 13.78 -17.13 -13.53
CA PHE A 94 15.09 -17.77 -13.75
C PHE A 94 15.53 -18.64 -12.58
N GLN A 95 14.76 -18.68 -11.51
CA GLN A 95 15.06 -19.50 -10.31
C GLN A 95 16.46 -19.20 -9.75
N ILE A 96 16.79 -17.90 -9.68
CA ILE A 96 18.11 -17.45 -9.21
C ILE A 96 18.22 -17.73 -7.72
N PRO A 97 19.26 -18.46 -7.27
CA PRO A 97 19.42 -18.78 -5.86
C PRO A 97 19.81 -17.55 -5.04
N LEU A 98 19.47 -17.58 -3.76
CA LEU A 98 19.85 -16.53 -2.83
C LEU A 98 21.37 -16.54 -2.61
N ASP A 99 21.99 -15.36 -2.69
CA ASP A 99 23.41 -15.20 -2.42
C ASP A 99 23.73 -15.50 -0.95
N ALA A 100 24.86 -16.15 -0.70
CA ALA A 100 25.23 -16.55 0.66
C ALA A 100 25.37 -15.35 1.61
N GLU A 101 25.83 -14.21 1.10
CA GLU A 101 26.06 -13.00 1.89
C GLU A 101 24.78 -12.40 2.47
N ILE A 102 23.62 -12.70 1.89
CA ILE A 102 22.34 -12.14 2.35
C ILE A 102 21.44 -13.17 3.04
N GLN A 103 21.97 -14.36 3.28
CA GLN A 103 21.28 -15.40 4.08
C GLN A 103 21.57 -15.16 5.56
N ALA A 104 20.89 -14.21 6.15
CA ALA A 104 21.12 -13.89 7.57
C ALA A 104 19.97 -14.32 8.44
#